data_1979f195ae6d6fdf05f15b9d8c844582
#
_entry.id   1979f195ae6d6fdf05f15b9d8c844582
#
_cell.length_a   1.000
_cell.length_b   1.000
_cell.length_c   1.000
_cell.angle_alpha   90.00
_cell.angle_beta   90.00
_cell.angle_gamma   90.00
#
_symmetry.space_group_name_H-M   'P 1'
#
loop_
_entity.id
_entity.type
_entity.pdbx_description
1 polymer ?
#
loop_
_entity_poly.entity_id
_entity_poly.type
_entity_poly.pdbx_seq_one_letter_code
_entity_poly.pdbx_strand_id
1 'polypeptide(L)'
;MEILAWIVNTLLQWYIWVPVVIVLVYLTWRNNQSVSVVKNTESVLLVLEIPKANDKSELAAEQMFASLHGILRDAKELKENNGYQEHLSFEIASVAGRIRFYVWTPKALQSFVEGQIYSQYPTVQISEAEEDYVSHERQHTVVYTGEIVPTANEFLPIRTFQSFEVDPLAGITGTLAKLEDTGEELWIQILVRPVADDWHKSAENWIAKVKSGTASGLFGDMNFDLKWFGQIIESLWKPPEAGTGGAATVKEVSDRDKTRI
;
A
#
# COMPACT_ATOMS: atom_id res chain seq x y z
N MET A 1 33.80 16.16 -37.89
CA MET A 1 34.40 14.86 -37.48
C MET A 1 35.01 14.90 -36.08
N GLU A 2 35.61 16.01 -35.66
CA GLU A 2 36.26 16.14 -34.34
C GLU A 2 35.31 16.05 -33.15
N ILE A 3 34.09 16.60 -33.25
CA ILE A 3 33.09 16.54 -32.17
C ILE A 3 32.62 15.09 -31.90
N LEU A 4 32.44 14.32 -32.96
CA LEU A 4 32.07 12.91 -32.87
C LEU A 4 33.21 12.07 -32.24
N ALA A 5 34.43 12.33 -32.59
CA ALA A 5 35.61 11.69 -32.04
C ALA A 5 35.78 12.04 -30.54
N TRP A 6 35.52 13.29 -30.16
CA TRP A 6 35.52 13.73 -28.75
C TRP A 6 34.44 13.04 -27.94
N ILE A 7 33.19 12.97 -28.45
CA ILE A 7 32.06 12.27 -27.79
C ILE A 7 32.39 10.79 -27.61
N VAL A 8 32.86 10.11 -28.63
CA VAL A 8 33.25 8.69 -28.58
C VAL A 8 34.37 8.47 -27.57
N ASN A 9 35.40 9.33 -27.55
CA ASN A 9 36.50 9.23 -26.60
C ASN A 9 36.02 9.45 -25.14
N THR A 10 35.10 10.39 -24.92
CA THR A 10 34.53 10.65 -23.60
C THR A 10 33.65 9.47 -23.12
N LEU A 11 32.90 8.85 -24.03
CA LEU A 11 32.10 7.66 -23.73
C LEU A 11 32.98 6.42 -23.45
N LEU A 12 34.15 6.33 -24.02
CA LEU A 12 35.13 5.26 -23.79
C LEU A 12 35.95 5.44 -22.52
N GLN A 13 35.82 6.56 -21.81
CA GLN A 13 36.57 6.81 -20.59
C GLN A 13 36.00 5.96 -19.42
N TRP A 14 36.72 4.90 -19.12
CA TRP A 14 36.35 3.90 -18.08
C TRP A 14 36.06 4.48 -16.69
N TYR A 15 36.69 5.60 -16.33
CA TYR A 15 36.48 6.26 -15.05
C TYR A 15 35.08 6.89 -14.90
N ILE A 16 34.32 7.08 -15.99
CA ILE A 16 32.93 7.53 -15.95
C ILE A 16 32.01 6.33 -15.71
N TRP A 17 32.31 5.21 -16.38
CA TRP A 17 31.42 4.03 -16.29
C TRP A 17 31.59 3.21 -15.03
N VAL A 18 32.80 3.19 -14.45
CA VAL A 18 33.06 2.46 -13.21
C VAL A 18 32.15 2.92 -12.07
N PRO A 19 32.02 4.22 -11.72
CA PRO A 19 31.08 4.64 -10.69
C PRO A 19 29.61 4.38 -11.06
N VAL A 20 29.23 4.51 -12.34
CA VAL A 20 27.86 4.18 -12.78
C VAL A 20 27.55 2.70 -12.57
N VAL A 21 28.45 1.81 -12.94
CA VAL A 21 28.30 0.37 -12.74
C VAL A 21 28.24 0.05 -11.23
N ILE A 22 29.10 0.64 -10.42
CA ILE A 22 29.09 0.46 -8.97
C ILE A 22 27.74 0.87 -8.37
N VAL A 23 27.20 2.02 -8.77
CA VAL A 23 25.90 2.50 -8.32
C VAL A 23 24.77 1.55 -8.76
N LEU A 24 24.80 1.09 -10.02
CA LEU A 24 23.80 0.13 -10.52
C LEU A 24 23.86 -1.21 -9.78
N VAL A 25 25.07 -1.73 -9.54
CA VAL A 25 25.27 -2.96 -8.77
C VAL A 25 24.79 -2.77 -7.33
N TYR A 26 25.10 -1.64 -6.71
CA TYR A 26 24.62 -1.32 -5.38
C TYR A 26 23.09 -1.22 -5.30
N LEU A 27 22.46 -0.55 -6.27
CA LEU A 27 21.00 -0.43 -6.33
C LEU A 27 20.31 -1.78 -6.57
N THR A 28 20.85 -2.60 -7.46
CA THR A 28 20.31 -3.95 -7.70
C THR A 28 20.51 -4.86 -6.50
N TRP A 29 21.66 -4.81 -5.85
CA TRP A 29 21.92 -5.56 -4.62
C TRP A 29 21.01 -5.14 -3.49
N ARG A 30 20.83 -3.83 -3.27
CA ARG A 30 19.91 -3.27 -2.28
C ARG A 30 18.46 -3.69 -2.54
N ASN A 31 18.02 -3.62 -3.81
CA ASN A 31 16.66 -4.02 -4.17
C ASN A 31 16.43 -5.53 -4.00
N ASN A 32 17.44 -6.34 -4.23
CA ASN A 32 17.32 -7.79 -4.11
C ASN A 32 17.31 -8.27 -2.65
N GLN A 33 17.85 -7.51 -1.71
CA GLN A 33 17.83 -7.88 -0.28
C GLN A 33 16.42 -7.85 0.32
N SER A 34 15.58 -6.87 -0.07
CA SER A 34 14.20 -6.78 0.44
C SER A 34 13.34 -7.97 0.01
N VAL A 35 13.58 -8.52 -1.18
CA VAL A 35 12.87 -9.70 -1.70
C VAL A 35 13.26 -10.98 -0.98
N SER A 36 14.51 -11.12 -0.53
CA SER A 36 14.99 -12.32 0.14
C SER A 36 14.46 -12.49 1.56
N VAL A 37 14.18 -11.40 2.26
CA VAL A 37 13.62 -11.44 3.63
C VAL A 37 12.19 -11.99 3.61
N VAL A 38 11.38 -11.56 2.65
CA VAL A 38 9.98 -12.05 2.50
C VAL A 38 9.95 -13.54 2.19
N LYS A 39 10.91 -14.04 1.41
CA LYS A 39 10.94 -15.43 0.95
C LYS A 39 11.26 -16.45 2.06
N ASN A 40 11.90 -16.03 3.14
CA ASN A 40 12.34 -16.91 4.24
C ASN A 40 11.46 -16.83 5.50
N THR A 41 10.36 -16.07 5.46
CA THR A 41 9.46 -15.96 6.61
C THR A 41 8.46 -17.10 6.56
N GLU A 42 8.51 -18.00 7.54
CA GLU A 42 7.44 -18.99 7.73
C GLU A 42 6.12 -18.27 7.96
N SER A 43 5.09 -18.69 7.25
CA SER A 43 3.75 -18.09 7.31
C SER A 43 2.70 -19.15 7.52
N VAL A 44 1.55 -18.73 8.00
CA VAL A 44 0.39 -19.57 8.20
C VAL A 44 -0.85 -18.88 7.62
N LEU A 45 -1.71 -19.69 7.02
CA LEU A 45 -3.04 -19.26 6.58
C LEU A 45 -4.07 -19.76 7.58
N LEU A 46 -4.79 -18.83 8.21
CA LEU A 46 -5.83 -19.12 9.19
C LEU A 46 -7.19 -19.02 8.51
N VAL A 47 -8.04 -20.01 8.74
CA VAL A 47 -9.45 -20.01 8.33
C VAL A 47 -10.28 -19.44 9.46
N LEU A 48 -11.15 -18.48 9.14
CA LEU A 48 -12.10 -17.89 10.08
C LEU A 48 -13.50 -18.42 9.79
N GLU A 49 -14.06 -19.18 10.72
CA GLU A 49 -15.46 -19.60 10.67
C GLU A 49 -16.30 -18.68 11.53
N ILE A 50 -17.08 -17.84 10.85
CA ILE A 50 -17.90 -16.79 11.49
C ILE A 50 -19.32 -17.32 11.62
N PRO A 51 -19.90 -17.39 12.84
CA PRO A 51 -21.28 -17.81 13.03
C PRO A 51 -22.24 -16.81 12.38
N LYS A 52 -23.39 -17.32 11.88
CA LYS A 52 -24.42 -16.49 11.21
C LYS A 52 -24.98 -15.37 12.11
N ALA A 53 -25.08 -15.61 13.40
CA ALA A 53 -25.50 -14.62 14.37
C ALA A 53 -24.26 -13.93 14.94
N ASN A 54 -23.91 -12.78 14.37
CA ASN A 54 -22.86 -11.90 14.88
C ASN A 54 -23.46 -10.53 15.17
N ASP A 55 -23.59 -10.20 16.45
CA ASP A 55 -24.15 -8.92 16.91
C ASP A 55 -23.07 -7.84 17.09
N LYS A 56 -21.84 -8.09 16.63
CA LYS A 56 -20.74 -7.12 16.75
C LYS A 56 -20.89 -6.03 15.68
N SER A 57 -20.71 -4.79 16.12
CA SER A 57 -20.69 -3.64 15.22
C SER A 57 -19.34 -3.56 14.47
N GLU A 58 -19.31 -2.78 13.41
CA GLU A 58 -18.10 -2.49 12.61
C GLU A 58 -17.00 -1.82 13.45
N LEU A 59 -17.37 -1.16 14.58
CA LEU A 59 -16.42 -0.61 15.54
C LEU A 59 -15.50 -1.67 16.14
N ALA A 60 -15.96 -2.92 16.26
CA ALA A 60 -15.12 -4.02 16.73
C ALA A 60 -13.96 -4.29 15.76
N ALA A 61 -14.19 -4.20 14.44
CA ALA A 61 -13.14 -4.31 13.45
C ALA A 61 -12.14 -3.16 13.54
N GLU A 62 -12.62 -1.92 13.73
CA GLU A 62 -11.75 -0.76 13.91
C GLU A 62 -10.82 -0.94 15.11
N GLN A 63 -11.35 -1.40 16.24
CA GLN A 63 -10.57 -1.69 17.46
C GLN A 63 -9.56 -2.83 17.25
N MET A 64 -9.95 -3.87 16.51
CA MET A 64 -9.05 -4.96 16.14
C MET A 64 -7.87 -4.45 15.32
N PHE A 65 -8.12 -3.68 14.27
CA PHE A 65 -7.07 -3.11 13.43
C PHE A 65 -6.18 -2.14 14.20
N ALA A 66 -6.74 -1.33 15.10
CA ALA A 66 -5.97 -0.47 15.98
C ALA A 66 -5.02 -1.28 16.89
N SER A 67 -5.48 -2.41 17.39
CA SER A 67 -4.65 -3.31 18.21
C SER A 67 -3.57 -4.03 17.38
N LEU A 68 -3.89 -4.41 16.15
CA LEU A 68 -2.93 -5.02 15.20
C LEU A 68 -1.78 -4.08 14.83
N HIS A 69 -1.96 -2.76 14.97
CA HIS A 69 -0.87 -1.79 14.83
C HIS A 69 0.31 -2.07 15.79
N GLY A 70 0.06 -2.81 16.87
CA GLY A 70 1.10 -3.24 17.83
C GLY A 70 2.23 -4.09 17.24
N ILE A 71 2.10 -4.59 16.00
CA ILE A 71 3.19 -5.27 15.28
C ILE A 71 4.19 -4.29 14.64
N LEU A 72 3.98 -2.98 14.76
CA LEU A 72 4.90 -1.97 14.23
C LEU A 72 6.27 -2.12 14.88
N ARG A 73 7.28 -2.31 14.05
CA ARG A 73 8.68 -2.36 14.50
C ARG A 73 9.23 -0.97 14.74
N ASP A 74 10.06 -0.83 15.76
CA ASP A 74 10.80 0.39 15.96
C ASP A 74 11.92 0.56 14.90
N ALA A 75 12.53 1.77 14.85
CA ALA A 75 13.56 2.09 13.87
C ALA A 75 14.81 1.19 13.99
N LYS A 76 15.10 0.67 15.18
CA LYS A 76 16.23 -0.23 15.43
C LYS A 76 15.91 -1.63 14.89
N GLU A 77 14.74 -2.16 15.23
CA GLU A 77 14.26 -3.46 14.76
C GLU A 77 14.12 -3.49 13.23
N LEU A 78 13.60 -2.41 12.62
CA LEU A 78 13.54 -2.28 11.17
C LEU A 78 14.93 -2.36 10.54
N LYS A 79 15.91 -1.69 11.13
CA LYS A 79 17.29 -1.72 10.63
C LYS A 79 17.91 -3.12 10.76
N GLU A 80 17.67 -3.82 11.86
CA GLU A 80 18.12 -5.19 12.09
C GLU A 80 17.44 -6.18 11.13
N ASN A 81 16.21 -5.89 10.73
CA ASN A 81 15.41 -6.68 9.78
C ASN A 81 15.48 -6.17 8.33
N ASN A 82 16.59 -5.53 7.94
CA ASN A 82 16.82 -4.98 6.58
C ASN A 82 15.70 -4.05 6.07
N GLY A 83 15.01 -3.34 6.96
CA GLY A 83 13.91 -2.44 6.62
C GLY A 83 12.57 -3.15 6.38
N TYR A 84 12.49 -4.45 6.65
CA TYR A 84 11.26 -5.20 6.48
C TYR A 84 10.33 -5.06 7.67
N GLN A 85 9.11 -4.58 7.40
CA GLN A 85 7.98 -4.56 8.32
C GLN A 85 7.00 -5.64 7.91
N GLU A 86 6.59 -6.47 8.85
CA GLU A 86 5.59 -7.51 8.62
C GLU A 86 4.26 -6.89 8.19
N HIS A 87 3.54 -7.64 7.39
CA HIS A 87 2.17 -7.36 6.98
C HIS A 87 1.28 -8.55 7.30
N LEU A 88 0.01 -8.31 7.30
CA LEU A 88 -1.05 -9.31 7.40
C LEU A 88 -1.90 -9.22 6.14
N SER A 89 -2.52 -10.32 5.74
CA SER A 89 -3.53 -10.29 4.68
C SER A 89 -4.85 -10.80 5.22
N PHE A 90 -5.91 -10.00 5.03
CA PHE A 90 -7.28 -10.41 5.29
C PHE A 90 -7.93 -10.76 3.96
N GLU A 91 -8.45 -11.98 3.85
CA GLU A 91 -8.80 -12.52 2.56
C GLU A 91 -10.22 -13.09 2.55
N ILE A 92 -10.90 -12.83 1.45
CA ILE A 92 -12.20 -13.42 1.15
C ILE A 92 -12.00 -14.22 -0.13
N ALA A 93 -12.14 -15.53 -0.07
CA ALA A 93 -12.00 -16.38 -1.23
C ALA A 93 -13.25 -17.25 -1.43
N SER A 94 -13.75 -17.23 -2.67
CA SER A 94 -14.74 -18.20 -3.16
C SER A 94 -13.99 -19.29 -3.92
N VAL A 95 -13.89 -20.46 -3.30
CA VAL A 95 -13.19 -21.62 -3.82
C VAL A 95 -14.12 -22.82 -3.78
N ALA A 96 -14.27 -23.53 -4.89
CA ALA A 96 -15.17 -24.66 -5.05
C ALA A 96 -16.62 -24.35 -4.58
N GLY A 97 -17.12 -23.17 -4.94
CA GLY A 97 -18.48 -22.72 -4.59
C GLY A 97 -18.68 -22.36 -3.11
N ARG A 98 -17.62 -22.20 -2.33
CA ARG A 98 -17.71 -21.83 -0.91
C ARG A 98 -16.94 -20.57 -0.63
N ILE A 99 -17.62 -19.61 -0.02
CA ILE A 99 -16.99 -18.37 0.46
C ILE A 99 -16.39 -18.64 1.84
N ARG A 100 -15.10 -18.36 1.99
CA ARG A 100 -14.37 -18.48 3.24
C ARG A 100 -13.60 -17.21 3.52
N PHE A 101 -13.37 -16.95 4.80
CA PHE A 101 -12.55 -15.87 5.28
C PHE A 101 -11.24 -16.42 5.80
N TYR A 102 -10.13 -15.78 5.38
CA TYR A 102 -8.81 -16.19 5.78
C TYR A 102 -8.01 -15.02 6.33
N VAL A 103 -7.02 -15.35 7.15
CA VAL A 103 -5.99 -14.40 7.55
C VAL A 103 -4.63 -15.04 7.32
N TRP A 104 -3.87 -14.47 6.42
CA TRP A 104 -2.47 -14.82 6.25
C TRP A 104 -1.61 -14.01 7.22
N THR A 105 -0.71 -14.66 7.93
CA THR A 105 0.18 -14.02 8.90
C THR A 105 1.53 -14.75 8.97
N PRO A 106 2.64 -14.05 9.27
CA PRO A 106 3.86 -14.71 9.70
C PRO A 106 3.61 -15.63 10.90
N LYS A 107 4.18 -16.82 10.90
CA LYS A 107 4.00 -17.82 11.97
C LYS A 107 4.32 -17.25 13.36
N ALA A 108 5.33 -16.40 13.45
CA ALA A 108 5.73 -15.74 14.70
C ALA A 108 4.65 -14.81 15.29
N LEU A 109 3.73 -14.31 14.46
CA LEU A 109 2.64 -13.41 14.87
C LEU A 109 1.30 -14.12 15.03
N GLN A 110 1.21 -15.41 14.73
CA GLN A 110 -0.04 -16.18 14.73
C GLN A 110 -0.83 -15.99 16.04
N SER A 111 -0.24 -16.33 17.18
CA SER A 111 -0.92 -16.25 18.47
C SER A 111 -1.36 -14.84 18.83
N PHE A 112 -0.59 -13.83 18.43
CA PHE A 112 -0.97 -12.43 18.62
C PHE A 112 -2.20 -12.08 17.77
N VAL A 113 -2.20 -12.42 16.49
CA VAL A 113 -3.31 -12.15 15.56
C VAL A 113 -4.58 -12.88 16.00
N GLU A 114 -4.49 -14.16 16.35
CA GLU A 114 -5.61 -14.94 16.90
C GLU A 114 -6.18 -14.27 18.15
N GLY A 115 -5.31 -13.84 19.08
CA GLY A 115 -5.71 -13.14 20.31
C GLY A 115 -6.46 -11.84 20.03
N GLN A 116 -6.02 -11.04 19.03
CA GLN A 116 -6.70 -9.81 18.64
C GLN A 116 -8.08 -10.09 18.01
N ILE A 117 -8.18 -11.13 17.18
CA ILE A 117 -9.46 -11.53 16.59
C ILE A 117 -10.42 -12.01 17.69
N TYR A 118 -9.98 -12.91 18.57
CA TYR A 118 -10.84 -13.43 19.67
C TYR A 118 -11.27 -12.34 20.63
N SER A 119 -10.45 -11.30 20.87
CA SER A 119 -10.81 -10.21 21.76
C SER A 119 -12.04 -9.45 21.31
N GLN A 120 -12.24 -9.31 19.99
CA GLN A 120 -13.37 -8.61 19.40
C GLN A 120 -14.48 -9.57 18.93
N TYR A 121 -14.11 -10.75 18.48
CA TYR A 121 -15.00 -11.77 17.92
C TYR A 121 -14.86 -13.12 18.66
N PRO A 122 -15.29 -13.22 19.92
CA PRO A 122 -15.03 -14.41 20.74
C PRO A 122 -15.75 -15.68 20.26
N THR A 123 -16.73 -15.54 19.38
CA THR A 123 -17.51 -16.66 18.82
C THR A 123 -16.94 -17.21 17.50
N VAL A 124 -15.93 -16.55 16.94
CA VAL A 124 -15.26 -17.01 15.73
C VAL A 124 -14.45 -18.27 16.06
N GLN A 125 -14.50 -19.27 15.18
CA GLN A 125 -13.58 -20.41 15.24
C GLN A 125 -12.40 -20.14 14.28
N ILE A 126 -11.18 -20.31 14.78
CA ILE A 126 -9.96 -20.10 14.02
C ILE A 126 -9.23 -21.45 13.94
N SER A 127 -8.87 -21.85 12.74
CA SER A 127 -8.07 -23.04 12.49
C SER A 127 -7.01 -22.76 11.42
N GLU A 128 -5.90 -23.49 11.42
CA GLU A 128 -4.95 -23.44 10.31
C GLU A 128 -5.58 -24.09 9.08
N ALA A 129 -5.39 -23.49 7.91
CA ALA A 129 -5.83 -24.07 6.64
C ALA A 129 -5.02 -25.36 6.37
N GLU A 130 -5.71 -26.44 6.01
CA GLU A 130 -5.04 -27.69 5.62
C GLU A 130 -4.23 -27.51 4.33
N GLU A 131 -4.75 -26.70 3.41
CA GLU A 131 -4.11 -26.35 2.15
C GLU A 131 -4.26 -24.85 1.89
N ASP A 132 -3.21 -24.25 1.34
CA ASP A 132 -3.28 -22.88 0.83
C ASP A 132 -4.03 -22.86 -0.50
N TYR A 133 -5.16 -22.16 -0.54
CA TYR A 133 -6.01 -22.08 -1.72
C TYR A 133 -5.28 -21.44 -2.92
N VAL A 134 -4.25 -20.63 -2.69
CA VAL A 134 -3.43 -20.03 -3.75
C VAL A 134 -2.54 -21.06 -4.43
N SER A 135 -1.97 -22.00 -3.65
CA SER A 135 -1.03 -23.01 -4.15
C SER A 135 -1.70 -24.23 -4.76
N HIS A 136 -3.03 -24.33 -4.70
CA HIS A 136 -3.77 -25.46 -5.27
C HIS A 136 -3.57 -25.54 -6.79
N GLU A 137 -3.13 -26.71 -7.28
CA GLU A 137 -2.89 -26.94 -8.70
C GLU A 137 -4.20 -26.96 -9.49
N ARG A 138 -4.34 -26.02 -10.44
CA ARG A 138 -5.50 -25.90 -11.33
C ARG A 138 -5.09 -26.19 -12.75
N GLN A 139 -5.67 -27.25 -13.34
CA GLN A 139 -5.42 -27.58 -14.74
C GLN A 139 -6.22 -26.64 -15.65
N HIS A 140 -5.55 -26.11 -16.67
CA HIS A 140 -6.18 -25.27 -17.72
C HIS A 140 -6.92 -24.02 -17.24
N THR A 141 -6.38 -23.33 -16.24
CA THR A 141 -7.01 -22.14 -15.68
C THR A 141 -6.39 -20.87 -16.26
N VAL A 142 -7.24 -19.93 -16.67
CA VAL A 142 -6.83 -18.57 -16.98
C VAL A 142 -7.00 -17.73 -15.70
N VAL A 143 -5.93 -17.06 -15.28
CA VAL A 143 -5.92 -16.23 -14.08
C VAL A 143 -5.87 -14.77 -14.49
N TYR A 144 -6.79 -13.96 -13.98
CA TYR A 144 -6.79 -12.52 -14.09
C TYR A 144 -6.46 -11.93 -12.72
N THR A 145 -5.54 -11.00 -12.68
CA THR A 145 -5.16 -10.30 -11.44
C THR A 145 -5.27 -8.80 -11.64
N GLY A 146 -5.59 -8.09 -10.56
CA GLY A 146 -5.66 -6.63 -10.55
C GLY A 146 -5.39 -6.10 -9.15
N GLU A 147 -4.90 -4.89 -9.05
CA GLU A 147 -4.69 -4.17 -7.80
C GLU A 147 -5.62 -2.95 -7.76
N ILE A 148 -6.28 -2.76 -6.62
CA ILE A 148 -7.11 -1.58 -6.37
C ILE A 148 -6.28 -0.60 -5.58
N VAL A 149 -5.97 0.54 -6.18
CA VAL A 149 -5.17 1.60 -5.57
C VAL A 149 -5.98 2.89 -5.46
N PRO A 150 -5.76 3.71 -4.42
CA PRO A 150 -6.36 5.04 -4.33
C PRO A 150 -5.92 5.92 -5.53
N THR A 151 -6.85 6.67 -6.10
CA THR A 151 -6.56 7.62 -7.18
C THR A 151 -6.04 8.97 -6.66
N ALA A 152 -6.14 9.18 -5.35
CA ALA A 152 -5.67 10.38 -4.66
C ALA A 152 -4.63 10.01 -3.60
N ASN A 153 -4.01 11.02 -3.00
CA ASN A 153 -3.01 10.81 -1.96
C ASN A 153 -3.60 10.02 -0.78
N GLU A 154 -2.82 9.09 -0.26
CA GLU A 154 -3.20 8.14 0.79
C GLU A 154 -3.61 8.78 2.12
N PHE A 155 -3.14 10.02 2.40
CA PHE A 155 -3.53 10.78 3.59
C PHE A 155 -4.91 11.46 3.46
N LEU A 156 -5.53 11.45 2.27
CA LEU A 156 -6.87 11.99 2.12
C LEU A 156 -7.92 11.02 2.67
N PRO A 157 -8.96 11.54 3.36
CA PRO A 157 -9.96 10.70 3.98
C PRO A 157 -10.78 9.93 2.94
N ILE A 158 -10.92 8.63 3.18
CA ILE A 158 -11.85 7.77 2.46
C ILE A 158 -13.16 7.66 3.23
N ARG A 159 -14.22 7.26 2.56
CA ARG A 159 -15.50 6.97 3.22
C ARG A 159 -15.34 5.82 4.21
N THR A 160 -15.91 5.99 5.40
CA THR A 160 -15.95 4.96 6.43
C THR A 160 -17.38 4.38 6.56
N PHE A 161 -17.52 3.27 7.28
CA PHE A 161 -18.79 2.59 7.50
C PHE A 161 -19.91 3.54 8.01
N GLN A 162 -19.58 4.55 8.80
CA GLN A 162 -20.52 5.55 9.32
C GLN A 162 -21.21 6.39 8.23
N SER A 163 -20.65 6.44 7.03
CA SER A 163 -21.17 7.22 5.90
C SER A 163 -21.82 6.37 4.80
N PHE A 164 -21.93 5.06 5.00
CA PHE A 164 -22.63 4.16 4.10
C PHE A 164 -24.08 3.97 4.55
N GLU A 165 -25.02 4.15 3.64
CA GLU A 165 -26.44 3.84 3.85
C GLU A 165 -26.74 2.35 3.59
N VAL A 166 -25.90 1.71 2.77
CA VAL A 166 -26.01 0.30 2.37
C VAL A 166 -24.65 -0.35 2.56
N ASP A 167 -24.64 -1.61 2.97
CA ASP A 167 -23.42 -2.41 3.09
C ASP A 167 -22.63 -2.43 1.76
N PRO A 168 -21.44 -1.84 1.70
CA PRO A 168 -20.62 -1.81 0.47
C PRO A 168 -20.15 -3.21 0.03
N LEU A 169 -20.11 -4.18 0.95
CA LEU A 169 -19.74 -5.57 0.65
C LEU A 169 -20.88 -6.36 0.01
N ALA A 170 -22.13 -5.89 0.09
CA ALA A 170 -23.27 -6.61 -0.48
C ALA A 170 -23.12 -6.89 -1.98
N GLY A 171 -22.54 -5.96 -2.74
CA GLY A 171 -22.25 -6.15 -4.16
C GLY A 171 -21.18 -7.21 -4.42
N ILE A 172 -20.15 -7.23 -3.59
CA ILE A 172 -19.04 -8.18 -3.67
C ILE A 172 -19.51 -9.59 -3.30
N THR A 173 -20.15 -9.73 -2.14
CA THR A 173 -20.67 -11.02 -1.65
C THR A 173 -21.73 -11.59 -2.58
N GLY A 174 -22.59 -10.74 -3.15
CA GLY A 174 -23.57 -11.15 -4.18
C GLY A 174 -22.94 -11.63 -5.47
N THR A 175 -21.77 -11.10 -5.84
CA THR A 175 -21.00 -11.60 -6.99
C THR A 175 -20.35 -12.93 -6.66
N LEU A 176 -19.70 -13.04 -5.51
CA LEU A 176 -19.08 -14.29 -5.04
C LEU A 176 -20.07 -15.44 -4.97
N ALA A 177 -21.28 -15.18 -4.50
CA ALA A 177 -22.34 -16.20 -4.42
C ALA A 177 -22.79 -16.74 -5.80
N LYS A 178 -22.67 -15.94 -6.86
CA LYS A 178 -23.01 -16.37 -8.23
C LYS A 178 -21.96 -17.28 -8.87
N LEU A 179 -20.75 -17.29 -8.35
CA LEU A 179 -19.66 -18.10 -8.88
C LEU A 179 -19.80 -19.59 -8.51
N GLU A 180 -20.67 -19.91 -7.55
CA GLU A 180 -20.92 -21.29 -7.13
C GLU A 180 -21.32 -22.20 -8.31
N ASP A 181 -22.12 -21.67 -9.23
CA ASP A 181 -22.64 -22.42 -10.37
C ASP A 181 -21.66 -22.48 -11.58
N THR A 182 -20.66 -21.60 -11.63
CA THR A 182 -19.78 -21.46 -12.81
C THR A 182 -18.49 -22.25 -12.70
N GLY A 183 -18.11 -22.69 -11.50
CA GLY A 183 -16.81 -23.30 -11.22
C GLY A 183 -15.64 -22.31 -11.27
N GLU A 184 -15.95 -21.01 -11.36
CA GLU A 184 -14.95 -19.95 -11.27
C GLU A 184 -14.60 -19.65 -9.81
N GLU A 185 -13.40 -19.15 -9.59
CA GLU A 185 -12.94 -18.72 -8.28
C GLU A 185 -12.66 -17.22 -8.27
N LEU A 186 -12.89 -16.58 -7.15
CA LEU A 186 -12.55 -15.16 -6.96
C LEU A 186 -11.96 -14.97 -5.57
N TRP A 187 -10.83 -14.27 -5.54
CA TRP A 187 -10.09 -13.98 -4.31
C TRP A 187 -9.94 -12.47 -4.16
N ILE A 188 -10.21 -12.00 -2.96
CA ILE A 188 -10.00 -10.61 -2.56
C ILE A 188 -9.03 -10.64 -1.40
N GLN A 189 -7.89 -10.00 -1.56
CA GLN A 189 -6.83 -9.96 -0.56
C GLN A 189 -6.59 -8.51 -0.15
N ILE A 190 -6.71 -8.23 1.13
CA ILE A 190 -6.50 -6.91 1.73
C ILE A 190 -5.23 -6.99 2.57
N LEU A 191 -4.13 -6.49 2.01
CA LEU A 191 -2.85 -6.47 2.68
C LEU A 191 -2.79 -5.26 3.62
N VAL A 192 -2.51 -5.52 4.90
CA VAL A 192 -2.43 -4.51 5.95
C VAL A 192 -1.04 -4.52 6.55
N ARG A 193 -0.39 -3.36 6.54
CA ARG A 193 0.92 -3.16 7.13
C ARG A 193 0.91 -1.90 7.99
N PRO A 194 1.33 -1.97 9.27
CA PRO A 194 1.43 -0.78 10.08
C PRO A 194 2.54 0.13 9.56
N VAL A 195 2.32 1.42 9.69
CA VAL A 195 3.27 2.46 9.32
C VAL A 195 3.48 3.41 10.50
N ALA A 196 4.67 3.98 10.59
CA ALA A 196 4.96 5.02 11.57
C ALA A 196 4.27 6.34 11.18
N ASP A 197 4.24 7.30 12.10
CA ASP A 197 3.52 8.57 11.96
C ASP A 197 4.09 9.54 10.90
N ASP A 198 5.10 9.11 10.14
CA ASP A 198 5.73 9.97 9.11
C ASP A 198 4.76 10.41 8.00
N TRP A 199 3.70 9.65 7.75
CA TRP A 199 2.64 10.02 6.82
C TRP A 199 1.91 11.32 7.22
N HIS A 200 1.81 11.62 8.51
CA HIS A 200 1.25 12.87 9.02
C HIS A 200 2.01 14.09 8.48
N LYS A 201 3.35 14.02 8.40
CA LYS A 201 4.18 15.10 7.85
C LYS A 201 3.83 15.40 6.40
N SER A 202 3.54 14.37 5.61
CA SER A 202 3.11 14.54 4.21
C SER A 202 1.78 15.26 4.13
N ALA A 203 0.84 14.89 5.00
CA ALA A 203 -0.46 15.53 5.11
C ALA A 203 -0.37 16.99 5.57
N GLU A 204 0.42 17.28 6.61
CA GLU A 204 0.68 18.64 7.11
C GLU A 204 1.31 19.52 6.02
N ASN A 205 2.30 19.02 5.31
CA ASN A 205 2.93 19.70 4.20
C ASN A 205 1.94 19.99 3.06
N TRP A 206 1.05 19.05 2.76
CA TRP A 206 0.01 19.26 1.76
C TRP A 206 -0.98 20.34 2.20
N ILE A 207 -1.44 20.32 3.45
CA ILE A 207 -2.32 21.34 4.02
C ILE A 207 -1.64 22.72 3.98
N ALA A 208 -0.37 22.80 4.34
CA ALA A 208 0.40 24.04 4.27
C ALA A 208 0.49 24.58 2.84
N LYS A 209 0.75 23.72 1.86
CA LYS A 209 0.77 24.08 0.43
C LYS A 209 -0.61 24.56 -0.06
N VAL A 210 -1.69 23.90 0.36
CA VAL A 210 -3.06 24.33 0.01
C VAL A 210 -3.38 25.70 0.60
N LYS A 211 -3.05 25.92 1.88
CA LYS A 211 -3.27 27.22 2.56
C LYS A 211 -2.45 28.35 1.98
N SER A 212 -1.22 28.08 1.53
CA SER A 212 -0.35 29.08 0.89
C SER A 212 -0.70 29.35 -0.58
N GLY A 213 -1.67 28.66 -1.14
CA GLY A 213 -2.04 28.77 -2.56
C GLY A 213 -1.02 28.18 -3.53
N THR A 214 0.00 27.49 -3.04
CA THR A 214 1.06 26.85 -3.84
C THR A 214 0.72 25.43 -4.27
N ALA A 215 -0.39 24.88 -3.82
CA ALA A 215 -0.85 23.56 -4.27
C ALA A 215 -1.37 23.67 -5.70
N SER A 216 -0.54 23.34 -6.66
CA SER A 216 -0.99 23.08 -8.04
C SER A 216 -1.86 21.84 -8.04
N GLY A 217 -3.08 21.98 -8.55
CA GLY A 217 -4.05 20.91 -8.54
C GLY A 217 -3.64 19.68 -9.36
N LEU A 218 -4.28 18.60 -9.05
CA LEU A 218 -4.58 17.38 -9.83
C LEU A 218 -3.45 16.40 -10.16
N PHE A 219 -2.18 16.77 -10.12
CA PHE A 219 -1.09 15.79 -10.28
C PHE A 219 -0.34 15.70 -8.97
N GLY A 220 -0.70 14.67 -8.19
CA GLY A 220 -0.04 14.35 -6.93
C GLY A 220 1.48 14.37 -7.07
N ASP A 221 2.15 14.59 -5.95
CA ASP A 221 3.60 14.57 -5.79
C ASP A 221 4.24 13.38 -6.51
N MET A 222 4.39 13.48 -7.81
CA MET A 222 5.44 12.73 -8.49
C MET A 222 6.74 13.42 -8.10
N ASN A 223 7.38 12.89 -7.07
CA ASN A 223 8.72 13.22 -6.62
C ASN A 223 9.76 12.85 -7.69
N PHE A 224 9.57 13.36 -8.87
CA PHE A 224 10.59 13.46 -9.88
C PHE A 224 10.71 14.94 -10.21
N ASP A 225 11.76 15.56 -9.71
CA ASP A 225 12.05 16.98 -9.80
C ASP A 225 12.32 17.45 -11.25
N LEU A 226 11.42 17.06 -12.16
CA LEU A 226 11.36 17.64 -13.52
C LEU A 226 11.05 19.15 -13.46
N LYS A 227 10.41 19.62 -12.38
CA LYS A 227 10.21 21.06 -12.18
C LYS A 227 11.52 21.78 -11.87
N TRP A 228 12.41 21.17 -11.08
CA TRP A 228 13.74 21.71 -10.85
C TRP A 228 14.57 21.77 -12.15
N PHE A 229 14.52 20.73 -12.98
CA PHE A 229 15.10 20.73 -14.31
C PHE A 229 14.43 21.76 -15.24
N GLY A 230 13.12 21.88 -15.22
CA GLY A 230 12.37 22.87 -15.98
C GLY A 230 12.72 24.31 -15.56
N GLN A 231 12.83 24.57 -14.26
CA GLN A 231 13.22 25.88 -13.73
C GLN A 231 14.67 26.24 -14.05
N ILE A 232 15.60 25.28 -14.05
CA ILE A 232 16.98 25.51 -14.49
C ILE A 232 17.02 25.84 -15.98
N ILE A 233 16.31 25.10 -16.82
CA ILE A 233 16.25 25.39 -18.26
C ILE A 233 15.56 26.73 -18.51
N GLU A 234 14.49 27.05 -17.80
CA GLU A 234 13.78 28.31 -17.94
C GLU A 234 14.58 29.51 -17.41
N SER A 235 15.34 29.35 -16.32
CA SER A 235 16.25 30.37 -15.79
C SER A 235 17.49 30.60 -16.67
N LEU A 236 17.89 29.63 -17.45
CA LEU A 236 18.98 29.75 -18.44
C LEU A 236 18.52 30.41 -19.75
N TRP A 237 17.21 30.39 -20.03
CA TRP A 237 16.67 30.88 -21.32
C TRP A 237 15.87 32.18 -21.23
N LYS A 238 15.37 32.59 -20.04
CA LYS A 238 14.63 33.83 -19.86
C LYS A 238 15.24 34.70 -18.75
N PRO A 239 15.46 36.00 -18.99
CA PRO A 239 15.77 36.93 -17.92
C PRO A 239 14.57 37.12 -16.98
N PRO A 240 14.78 37.41 -15.69
CA PRO A 240 13.71 37.52 -14.70
C PRO A 240 12.75 38.68 -15.01
N GLU A 241 11.49 38.39 -15.26
CA GLU A 241 10.43 39.38 -15.34
C GLU A 241 9.92 39.73 -13.92
N ALA A 242 9.80 41.02 -13.64
CA ALA A 242 9.27 41.53 -12.37
C ALA A 242 7.79 41.14 -12.20
N GLY A 243 7.48 40.53 -11.06
CA GLY A 243 6.17 39.96 -10.77
C GLY A 243 5.06 40.99 -10.61
N THR A 244 3.95 40.73 -11.27
CA THR A 244 2.64 41.25 -10.93
C THR A 244 1.88 40.20 -10.11
N GLY A 245 1.64 40.53 -8.84
CA GLY A 245 0.94 39.64 -7.91
C GLY A 245 -0.52 39.44 -8.28
N GLY A 246 -0.85 38.24 -8.75
CA GLY A 246 -2.24 37.78 -8.81
C GLY A 246 -2.64 37.21 -7.43
N ALA A 247 -3.73 37.71 -6.87
CA ALA A 247 -4.29 37.21 -5.62
C ALA A 247 -4.68 35.73 -5.79
N ALA A 248 -3.92 34.85 -5.15
CA ALA A 248 -4.25 33.42 -5.11
C ALA A 248 -5.48 33.23 -4.22
N THR A 249 -6.54 32.66 -4.78
CA THR A 249 -7.69 32.19 -4.01
C THR A 249 -7.25 31.03 -3.11
N VAL A 250 -7.22 31.30 -1.82
CA VAL A 250 -6.92 30.29 -0.81
C VAL A 250 -8.07 29.27 -0.81
N LYS A 251 -7.77 28.03 -1.18
CA LYS A 251 -8.73 26.94 -1.08
C LYS A 251 -8.79 26.51 0.38
N GLU A 252 -9.95 26.72 1.00
CA GLU A 252 -10.15 26.35 2.39
C GLU A 252 -10.16 24.81 2.52
N VAL A 253 -9.31 24.29 3.43
CA VAL A 253 -9.29 22.86 3.77
C VAL A 253 -10.48 22.57 4.67
N SER A 254 -11.30 21.61 4.31
CA SER A 254 -12.48 21.26 5.10
C SER A 254 -12.09 20.79 6.51
N ASP A 255 -12.96 21.02 7.48
CA ASP A 255 -12.71 20.55 8.87
C ASP A 255 -12.64 19.02 8.96
N ARG A 256 -13.27 18.35 8.00
CA ARG A 256 -13.23 16.90 7.87
C ARG A 256 -11.83 16.38 7.50
N ASP A 257 -11.12 17.11 6.66
CA ASP A 257 -9.74 16.76 6.27
C ASP A 257 -8.77 17.03 7.42
N LYS A 258 -9.04 18.05 8.27
CA LYS A 258 -8.22 18.39 9.44
C LYS A 258 -8.35 17.38 10.59
N THR A 259 -9.52 16.76 10.77
CA THR A 259 -9.77 15.83 11.88
C THR A 259 -9.25 14.43 11.64
N ARG A 260 -8.85 14.09 10.41
CA ARG A 260 -8.34 12.76 10.05
C ARG A 260 -6.84 12.73 9.76
N ILE A 261 -6.18 13.85 9.88
CA ILE A 261 -4.74 14.02 9.86
C ILE A 261 -4.29 14.23 11.31
#